data_fda0e1e7c7700866db63c5fa805b17f7
#
_entry.id   fda0e1e7c7700866db63c5fa805b17f7
#
_cell.length_a   1.000
_cell.length_b   1.000
_cell.length_c   1.000
_cell.angle_alpha   90.00
_cell.angle_beta   90.00
_cell.angle_gamma   90.00
#
_symmetry.space_group_name_H-M   'P 1'
#
loop_
_entity.id
_entity.type
_entity.pdbx_description
1 polymer ?
#
loop_
_entity_poly.entity_id
_entity_poly.type
_entity_poly.pdbx_seq_one_letter_code
_entity_poly.pdbx_strand_id
1 'polypeptide(L)'
;GVSAGSDSSVFITLGTGVGGGIVFNGKVWNGFHGVGSEIGHMILELDGEPCTCGNYGCVERYCSATAIIRMARELCAVHPESEIVKVCEGDLNRVNAKVVFDAAKNGDEIALKVFHRYVKYLGQLVASLVNCIDPEVIVLGGGVSKAGDFLLDAVRAETRRYVLYKTLPSARIELAKLGPDAGIIGAAMLGK
;
A
#
# COMPACT_ATOMS: atom_id res chain seq x y z
N GLY A 1 13.86 -11.09 -7.39
CA GLY A 1 12.50 -10.60 -7.27
C GLY A 1 11.98 -9.99 -8.57
N VAL A 2 10.79 -9.40 -8.56
CA VAL A 2 10.18 -8.79 -9.79
C VAL A 2 10.92 -7.57 -10.32
N SER A 3 11.74 -6.92 -9.49
CA SER A 3 12.62 -5.80 -9.87
C SER A 3 14.04 -6.25 -10.26
N ALA A 4 14.31 -7.55 -10.36
CA ALA A 4 15.62 -8.03 -10.78
C ALA A 4 15.92 -7.56 -12.21
N GLY A 5 17.09 -6.95 -12.41
CA GLY A 5 17.53 -6.40 -13.70
C GLY A 5 17.01 -4.99 -14.01
N SER A 6 16.25 -4.36 -13.11
CA SER A 6 15.89 -2.94 -13.22
C SER A 6 16.95 -2.07 -12.56
N ASP A 7 17.30 -0.96 -13.20
CA ASP A 7 18.24 0.03 -12.65
C ASP A 7 17.59 0.88 -11.55
N SER A 8 16.27 1.10 -11.65
CA SER A 8 15.52 1.87 -10.65
C SER A 8 14.26 1.14 -10.21
N SER A 9 14.02 1.12 -8.91
CA SER A 9 12.81 0.54 -8.35
C SER A 9 12.41 1.17 -7.02
N VAL A 10 11.10 1.14 -6.74
CA VAL A 10 10.54 1.49 -5.44
C VAL A 10 9.81 0.28 -4.88
N PHE A 11 10.12 -0.10 -3.67
CA PHE A 11 9.42 -1.15 -2.93
C PHE A 11 8.56 -0.53 -1.84
N ILE A 12 7.29 -0.92 -1.78
CA ILE A 12 6.33 -0.46 -0.78
C ILE A 12 5.81 -1.68 -0.03
N THR A 13 6.10 -1.75 1.27
CA THR A 13 5.58 -2.80 2.14
C THR A 13 4.26 -2.36 2.77
N LEU A 14 3.18 -3.08 2.48
CA LEU A 14 1.82 -2.84 2.97
C LEU A 14 1.48 -3.89 4.04
N GLY A 15 1.76 -3.56 5.29
CA GLY A 15 1.54 -4.40 6.47
C GLY A 15 0.77 -3.67 7.55
N THR A 16 1.08 -3.94 8.83
CA THR A 16 0.55 -3.17 9.99
C THR A 16 0.83 -1.69 9.82
N GLY A 17 2.01 -1.35 9.29
CA GLY A 17 2.39 -0.03 8.83
C GLY A 17 2.70 -0.02 7.34
N VAL A 18 3.34 1.07 6.87
CA VAL A 18 3.84 1.22 5.50
C VAL A 18 5.33 1.52 5.53
N GLY A 19 6.13 0.61 4.96
CA GLY A 19 7.57 0.83 4.77
C GLY A 19 7.92 1.08 3.31
N GLY A 20 9.09 1.65 3.07
CA GLY A 20 9.60 1.93 1.74
C GLY A 20 11.05 1.50 1.53
N GLY A 21 11.42 1.32 0.28
CA GLY A 21 12.80 1.12 -0.16
C GLY A 21 12.95 1.62 -1.59
N ILE A 22 14.04 2.34 -1.87
CA ILE A 22 14.31 2.93 -3.18
C ILE A 22 15.66 2.41 -3.67
N VAL A 23 15.71 2.02 -4.93
CA VAL A 23 16.92 1.60 -5.63
C VAL A 23 17.15 2.54 -6.81
N PHE A 24 18.37 3.06 -6.93
CA PHE A 24 18.84 3.83 -8.08
C PHE A 24 20.15 3.24 -8.60
N ASN A 25 20.25 3.05 -9.90
CA ASN A 25 21.46 2.48 -10.55
C ASN A 25 21.89 1.17 -9.86
N GLY A 26 20.92 0.31 -9.54
CA GLY A 26 21.14 -0.97 -8.87
C GLY A 26 21.60 -0.86 -7.39
N LYS A 27 21.62 0.34 -6.80
CA LYS A 27 22.04 0.57 -5.40
C LYS A 27 20.87 1.04 -4.55
N VAL A 28 20.79 0.51 -3.32
CA VAL A 28 19.81 0.98 -2.33
C VAL A 28 20.14 2.43 -1.95
N TRP A 29 19.14 3.29 -2.04
CA TRP A 29 19.25 4.68 -1.62
C TRP A 29 18.87 4.81 -0.14
N ASN A 30 19.85 5.09 0.70
CA ASN A 30 19.66 5.20 2.15
C ASN A 30 19.47 6.66 2.62
N GLY A 31 19.64 7.65 1.73
CA GLY A 31 19.67 9.06 2.11
C GLY A 31 20.99 9.44 2.80
N PHE A 32 21.13 10.73 3.12
CA PHE A 32 22.36 11.27 3.70
C PHE A 32 22.67 10.70 5.10
N HIS A 33 21.64 10.56 5.94
CA HIS A 33 21.76 10.06 7.31
C HIS A 33 21.45 8.56 7.46
N GLY A 34 21.23 7.83 6.36
CA GLY A 34 20.85 6.42 6.41
C GLY A 34 19.39 6.18 6.81
N VAL A 35 18.54 7.21 6.80
CA VAL A 35 17.12 7.15 7.17
C VAL A 35 16.19 7.55 6.01
N GLY A 36 16.66 7.37 4.79
CA GLY A 36 15.87 7.66 3.60
C GLY A 36 14.76 6.62 3.34
N SER A 37 13.90 6.91 2.38
CA SER A 37 12.81 6.02 1.95
C SER A 37 11.68 5.80 2.97
N GLU A 38 11.50 6.71 3.94
CA GLU A 38 10.39 6.68 4.90
C GLU A 38 9.05 7.07 4.23
N ILE A 39 8.67 6.31 3.20
CA ILE A 39 7.49 6.56 2.35
C ILE A 39 6.20 6.59 3.18
N GLY A 40 6.12 5.74 4.22
CA GLY A 40 4.96 5.66 5.11
C GLY A 40 4.69 6.94 5.89
N HIS A 41 5.68 7.82 6.03
CA HIS A 41 5.57 9.08 6.76
C HIS A 41 5.49 10.33 5.87
N MET A 42 5.43 10.16 4.55
CA MET A 42 5.03 11.25 3.66
C MET A 42 3.60 11.70 3.99
N ILE A 43 3.34 12.99 3.94
CA ILE A 43 2.00 13.54 4.19
C ILE A 43 1.14 13.31 2.93
N LEU A 44 0.04 12.62 3.09
CA LEU A 44 -0.91 12.33 2.02
C LEU A 44 -2.18 13.19 2.15
N GLU A 45 -2.54 13.55 3.37
CA GLU A 45 -3.71 14.37 3.66
C GLU A 45 -3.37 15.42 4.72
N LEU A 46 -3.49 16.68 4.37
CA LEU A 46 -3.26 17.79 5.31
C LEU A 46 -4.27 17.70 6.46
N ASP A 47 -3.79 17.91 7.69
CA ASP A 47 -4.62 17.89 8.90
C ASP A 47 -5.41 16.58 9.08
N GLY A 48 -4.92 15.49 8.47
CA GLY A 48 -5.56 14.18 8.50
C GLY A 48 -5.33 13.42 9.81
N GLU A 49 -5.41 12.09 9.74
CA GLU A 49 -5.28 11.19 10.89
C GLU A 49 -3.95 11.36 11.64
N PRO A 50 -3.96 11.41 12.98
CA PRO A 50 -2.72 11.48 13.76
C PRO A 50 -1.87 10.24 13.56
N CYS A 51 -0.57 10.42 13.39
CA CYS A 51 0.41 9.35 13.20
C CYS A 51 1.29 9.19 14.44
N THR A 52 1.74 7.96 14.69
CA THR A 52 2.66 7.63 15.80
C THR A 52 4.02 8.33 15.70
N CYS A 53 4.40 8.80 14.50
CA CYS A 53 5.61 9.61 14.31
C CYS A 53 5.50 11.05 14.83
N GLY A 54 4.33 11.47 15.28
CA GLY A 54 4.04 12.83 15.75
C GLY A 54 3.42 13.76 14.71
N ASN A 55 3.39 13.38 13.44
CA ASN A 55 2.76 14.15 12.36
C ASN A 55 1.29 13.75 12.18
N TYR A 56 0.60 14.49 11.30
CA TYR A 56 -0.76 14.20 10.86
C TYR A 56 -0.76 13.86 9.37
N GLY A 57 -1.71 13.01 8.96
CA GLY A 57 -1.96 12.74 7.54
C GLY A 57 -0.93 11.87 6.82
N CYS A 58 -0.07 11.15 7.55
CA CYS A 58 0.91 10.26 6.96
C CYS A 58 0.27 9.16 6.10
N VAL A 59 0.94 8.78 5.02
CA VAL A 59 0.58 7.65 4.14
C VAL A 59 0.17 6.40 4.91
N GLU A 60 0.91 6.05 5.96
CA GLU A 60 0.63 4.87 6.79
C GLU A 60 -0.78 4.86 7.38
N ARG A 61 -1.32 6.03 7.69
CA ARG A 61 -2.67 6.17 8.26
C ARG A 61 -3.78 5.88 7.25
N TYR A 62 -3.46 5.75 5.95
CA TYR A 62 -4.41 5.51 4.87
C TYR A 62 -4.10 4.27 4.04
N CYS A 63 -2.82 3.84 3.97
CA CYS A 63 -2.36 2.76 3.10
C CYS A 63 -1.89 1.49 3.84
N SER A 64 -1.99 1.43 5.17
CA SER A 64 -1.66 0.24 5.95
C SER A 64 -2.85 -0.72 6.12
N ALA A 65 -2.59 -1.96 6.56
CA ALA A 65 -3.63 -2.89 7.00
C ALA A 65 -4.43 -2.32 8.19
N THR A 66 -3.76 -1.62 9.10
CA THR A 66 -4.39 -0.92 10.23
C THR A 66 -5.38 0.13 9.76
N ALA A 67 -5.05 0.85 8.68
CA ALA A 67 -5.97 1.82 8.08
C ALA A 67 -7.22 1.16 7.48
N ILE A 68 -7.07 0.01 6.79
CA ILE A 68 -8.20 -0.76 6.26
C ILE A 68 -9.13 -1.18 7.40
N ILE A 69 -8.56 -1.71 8.50
CA ILE A 69 -9.33 -2.15 9.68
C ILE A 69 -10.09 -0.98 10.29
N ARG A 70 -9.43 0.18 10.48
CA ARG A 70 -10.07 1.37 11.03
C ARG A 70 -11.24 1.82 10.16
N MET A 71 -11.02 2.04 8.86
CA MET A 71 -12.06 2.47 7.92
C MET A 71 -13.24 1.48 7.88
N ALA A 72 -12.96 0.18 7.95
CA ALA A 72 -14.01 -0.84 7.97
C ALA A 72 -14.82 -0.79 9.27
N ARG A 73 -14.18 -0.67 10.43
CA ARG A 73 -14.86 -0.56 11.73
C ARG A 73 -15.75 0.68 11.81
N GLU A 74 -15.27 1.82 11.32
CA GLU A 74 -16.03 3.07 11.26
C GLU A 74 -17.33 2.89 10.47
N LEU A 75 -17.27 2.27 9.28
CA LEU A 75 -18.46 2.05 8.46
C LEU A 75 -19.35 0.94 9.02
N CYS A 76 -18.79 -0.18 9.49
CA CYS A 76 -19.55 -1.30 10.04
C CYS A 76 -20.31 -0.92 11.33
N ALA A 77 -19.83 0.06 12.10
CA ALA A 77 -20.53 0.54 13.29
C ALA A 77 -21.93 1.11 12.98
N VAL A 78 -22.15 1.61 11.76
CA VAL A 78 -23.43 2.17 11.30
C VAL A 78 -24.08 1.34 10.19
N HIS A 79 -23.47 0.22 9.80
CA HIS A 79 -23.92 -0.71 8.77
C HIS A 79 -23.84 -2.17 9.26
N PRO A 80 -24.70 -2.57 10.22
CA PRO A 80 -24.68 -3.93 10.78
C PRO A 80 -25.07 -5.02 9.77
N GLU A 81 -25.67 -4.65 8.64
CA GLU A 81 -26.06 -5.54 7.55
C GLU A 81 -24.88 -6.05 6.71
N SER A 82 -23.69 -5.40 6.80
CA SER A 82 -22.50 -5.75 6.02
C SER A 82 -22.05 -7.19 6.27
N GLU A 83 -21.55 -7.83 5.20
CA GLU A 83 -20.94 -9.16 5.28
C GLU A 83 -19.73 -9.19 6.21
N ILE A 84 -19.00 -8.08 6.33
CA ILE A 84 -17.89 -7.94 7.30
C ILE A 84 -18.41 -8.22 8.72
N VAL A 85 -19.55 -7.62 9.09
CA VAL A 85 -20.14 -7.78 10.42
C VAL A 85 -20.58 -9.21 10.66
N LYS A 86 -21.23 -9.83 9.66
CA LYS A 86 -21.68 -11.23 9.74
C LYS A 86 -20.51 -12.21 9.92
N VAL A 87 -19.44 -12.06 9.10
CA VAL A 87 -18.23 -12.91 9.19
C VAL A 87 -17.52 -12.74 10.54
N CYS A 88 -17.57 -11.55 11.12
CA CYS A 88 -17.01 -11.25 12.44
C CYS A 88 -17.95 -11.59 13.61
N GLU A 89 -19.14 -12.16 13.34
CA GLU A 89 -20.15 -12.51 14.37
C GLU A 89 -20.54 -11.31 15.24
N GLY A 90 -20.57 -10.11 14.65
CA GLY A 90 -20.87 -8.86 15.33
C GLY A 90 -19.70 -8.24 16.13
N ASP A 91 -18.61 -8.96 16.34
CA ASP A 91 -17.41 -8.44 17.01
C ASP A 91 -16.47 -7.73 16.05
N LEU A 92 -16.55 -6.39 16.01
CA LEU A 92 -15.69 -5.58 15.13
C LEU A 92 -14.19 -5.67 15.48
N ASN A 93 -13.81 -6.21 16.64
CA ASN A 93 -12.39 -6.44 16.97
C ASN A 93 -11.77 -7.56 16.12
N ARG A 94 -12.60 -8.45 15.59
CA ARG A 94 -12.17 -9.54 14.67
C ARG A 94 -11.95 -9.08 13.23
N VAL A 95 -12.31 -7.83 12.90
CA VAL A 95 -12.11 -7.25 11.55
C VAL A 95 -10.62 -7.18 11.25
N ASN A 96 -10.24 -7.70 10.08
CA ASN A 96 -8.89 -7.64 9.52
C ASN A 96 -8.97 -7.38 8.00
N ALA A 97 -7.83 -7.00 7.40
CA ALA A 97 -7.78 -6.62 5.99
C ALA A 97 -8.24 -7.74 5.05
N LYS A 98 -7.99 -9.02 5.40
CA LYS A 98 -8.44 -10.17 4.59
C LYS A 98 -9.96 -10.25 4.56
N VAL A 99 -10.63 -10.20 5.70
CA VAL A 99 -12.11 -10.20 5.80
C VAL A 99 -12.71 -9.09 4.96
N VAL A 100 -12.16 -7.87 5.06
CA VAL A 100 -12.64 -6.72 4.29
C VAL A 100 -12.51 -6.96 2.79
N PHE A 101 -11.35 -7.44 2.33
CA PHE A 101 -11.13 -7.65 0.89
C PHE A 101 -11.90 -8.85 0.34
N ASP A 102 -12.09 -9.90 1.14
CA ASP A 102 -12.92 -11.04 0.74
C ASP A 102 -14.39 -10.61 0.61
N ALA A 103 -14.92 -9.83 1.55
CA ALA A 103 -16.27 -9.27 1.45
C ALA A 103 -16.42 -8.33 0.23
N ALA A 104 -15.41 -7.49 -0.05
CA ALA A 104 -15.41 -6.63 -1.24
C ALA A 104 -15.42 -7.43 -2.55
N LYS A 105 -14.63 -8.51 -2.64
CA LYS A 105 -14.63 -9.44 -3.78
C LYS A 105 -15.99 -10.10 -4.00
N ASN A 106 -16.72 -10.35 -2.91
CA ASN A 106 -18.07 -10.93 -2.93
C ASN A 106 -19.17 -9.90 -3.17
N GLY A 107 -18.84 -8.62 -3.36
CA GLY A 107 -19.78 -7.57 -3.71
C GLY A 107 -20.46 -6.86 -2.54
N ASP A 108 -19.98 -7.03 -1.30
CA ASP A 108 -20.48 -6.26 -0.15
C ASP A 108 -20.22 -4.76 -0.36
N GLU A 109 -21.28 -3.95 -0.35
CA GLU A 109 -21.19 -2.52 -0.66
C GLU A 109 -20.33 -1.75 0.34
N ILE A 110 -20.36 -2.12 1.61
CA ILE A 110 -19.60 -1.45 2.66
C ILE A 110 -18.12 -1.77 2.52
N ALA A 111 -17.80 -3.04 2.28
CA ALA A 111 -16.44 -3.47 2.00
C ALA A 111 -15.89 -2.81 0.72
N LEU A 112 -16.69 -2.67 -0.32
CA LEU A 112 -16.33 -1.96 -1.55
C LEU A 112 -16.05 -0.47 -1.30
N LYS A 113 -16.81 0.21 -0.44
CA LYS A 113 -16.52 1.61 -0.03
C LYS A 113 -15.15 1.72 0.64
N VAL A 114 -14.81 0.78 1.54
CA VAL A 114 -13.49 0.72 2.18
C VAL A 114 -12.41 0.47 1.15
N PHE A 115 -12.60 -0.54 0.29
CA PHE A 115 -11.65 -0.91 -0.76
C PHE A 115 -11.35 0.26 -1.71
N HIS A 116 -12.39 0.91 -2.23
CA HIS A 116 -12.21 2.04 -3.15
C HIS A 116 -11.50 3.23 -2.49
N ARG A 117 -11.83 3.53 -1.22
CA ARG A 117 -11.14 4.58 -0.46
C ARG A 117 -9.66 4.24 -0.28
N TYR A 118 -9.36 3.00 0.09
CA TYR A 118 -8.00 2.51 0.24
C TYR A 118 -7.21 2.59 -1.08
N VAL A 119 -7.80 2.08 -2.18
CA VAL A 119 -7.19 2.12 -3.53
C VAL A 119 -6.92 3.55 -3.98
N LYS A 120 -7.83 4.48 -3.68
CA LYS A 120 -7.63 5.89 -4.02
C LYS A 120 -6.37 6.46 -3.34
N TYR A 121 -6.19 6.23 -2.05
CA TYR A 121 -4.99 6.69 -1.34
C TYR A 121 -3.71 6.01 -1.84
N LEU A 122 -3.75 4.70 -2.02
CA LEU A 122 -2.59 3.96 -2.50
C LEU A 122 -2.23 4.35 -3.95
N GLY A 123 -3.21 4.54 -4.81
CA GLY A 123 -3.00 5.02 -6.18
C GLY A 123 -2.40 6.41 -6.26
N GLN A 124 -2.82 7.33 -5.37
CA GLN A 124 -2.23 8.67 -5.26
C GLN A 124 -0.78 8.60 -4.77
N LEU A 125 -0.48 7.78 -3.77
CA LEU A 125 0.89 7.54 -3.31
C LEU A 125 1.77 7.04 -4.45
N VAL A 126 1.33 5.98 -5.15
CA VAL A 126 2.08 5.38 -6.25
C VAL A 126 2.31 6.40 -7.37
N ALA A 127 1.29 7.18 -7.74
CA ALA A 127 1.42 8.23 -8.74
C ALA A 127 2.40 9.34 -8.31
N SER A 128 2.39 9.73 -7.04
CA SER A 128 3.35 10.70 -6.51
C SER A 128 4.79 10.20 -6.61
N LEU A 129 5.01 8.92 -6.32
CA LEU A 129 6.33 8.29 -6.47
C LEU A 129 6.74 8.19 -7.96
N VAL A 130 5.82 7.86 -8.85
CA VAL A 130 6.07 7.89 -10.30
C VAL A 130 6.45 9.29 -10.75
N ASN A 131 5.67 10.31 -10.38
CA ASN A 131 5.93 11.69 -10.77
C ASN A 131 7.23 12.27 -10.20
N CYS A 132 7.67 11.79 -9.04
CA CYS A 132 8.86 12.30 -8.35
C CYS A 132 10.14 11.55 -8.71
N ILE A 133 10.07 10.22 -8.86
CA ILE A 133 11.22 9.33 -8.97
C ILE A 133 11.38 8.78 -10.39
N ASP A 134 10.26 8.63 -11.14
CA ASP A 134 10.19 7.99 -12.46
C ASP A 134 10.89 6.61 -12.48
N PRO A 135 10.53 5.67 -11.60
CA PRO A 135 11.19 4.38 -11.51
C PRO A 135 10.72 3.44 -12.63
N GLU A 136 11.55 2.47 -13.02
CA GLU A 136 11.13 1.42 -13.95
C GLU A 136 10.05 0.51 -13.36
N VAL A 137 10.12 0.25 -12.05
CA VAL A 137 9.16 -0.64 -11.38
C VAL A 137 8.85 -0.18 -9.96
N ILE A 138 7.56 -0.26 -9.59
CA ILE A 138 7.08 -0.14 -8.22
C ILE A 138 6.57 -1.51 -7.78
N VAL A 139 7.09 -2.00 -6.66
CA VAL A 139 6.74 -3.31 -6.11
C VAL A 139 5.90 -3.14 -4.86
N LEU A 140 4.69 -3.71 -4.86
CA LEU A 140 3.81 -3.75 -3.70
C LEU A 140 4.00 -5.09 -2.98
N GLY A 141 4.42 -5.04 -1.72
CA GLY A 141 4.63 -6.21 -0.87
C GLY A 141 3.84 -6.14 0.44
N GLY A 142 4.13 -7.07 1.34
CA GLY A 142 3.47 -7.15 2.64
C GLY A 142 2.14 -7.91 2.64
N GLY A 143 1.48 -7.96 3.81
CA GLY A 143 0.27 -8.75 4.02
C GLY A 143 -0.91 -8.34 3.14
N VAL A 144 -1.06 -7.06 2.87
CA VAL A 144 -2.16 -6.50 2.06
C VAL A 144 -2.02 -6.89 0.59
N SER A 145 -0.79 -7.04 0.07
CA SER A 145 -0.55 -7.44 -1.32
C SER A 145 -1.07 -8.86 -1.65
N LYS A 146 -1.37 -9.69 -0.63
CA LYS A 146 -2.00 -11.00 -0.80
C LYS A 146 -3.42 -10.92 -1.39
N ALA A 147 -4.02 -9.75 -1.46
CA ALA A 147 -5.28 -9.54 -2.19
C ALA A 147 -5.17 -9.84 -3.69
N GLY A 148 -3.93 -9.89 -4.23
CA GLY A 148 -3.64 -10.31 -5.59
C GLY A 148 -4.07 -9.29 -6.64
N ASP A 149 -4.43 -9.79 -7.82
CA ASP A 149 -4.79 -8.95 -8.96
C ASP A 149 -5.99 -8.04 -8.69
N PHE A 150 -6.89 -8.43 -7.80
CA PHE A 150 -8.01 -7.58 -7.37
C PHE A 150 -7.53 -6.22 -6.84
N LEU A 151 -6.46 -6.20 -6.05
CA LEU A 151 -5.84 -4.96 -5.58
C LEU A 151 -4.96 -4.33 -6.67
N LEU A 152 -4.13 -5.14 -7.32
CA LEU A 152 -3.12 -4.66 -8.27
C LEU A 152 -3.75 -3.90 -9.43
N ASP A 153 -4.79 -4.46 -10.06
CA ASP A 153 -5.44 -3.85 -11.21
C ASP A 153 -6.18 -2.55 -10.82
N ALA A 154 -6.81 -2.54 -9.65
CA ALA A 154 -7.45 -1.33 -9.12
C ALA A 154 -6.42 -0.22 -8.84
N VAL A 155 -5.26 -0.55 -8.25
CA VAL A 155 -4.18 0.42 -8.00
C VAL A 155 -3.58 0.92 -9.31
N ARG A 156 -3.35 0.06 -10.29
CA ARG A 156 -2.86 0.46 -11.63
C ARG A 156 -3.83 1.45 -12.30
N ALA A 157 -5.12 1.15 -12.26
CA ALA A 157 -6.14 2.01 -12.83
C ALA A 157 -6.20 3.37 -12.14
N GLU A 158 -6.17 3.38 -10.82
CA GLU A 158 -6.22 4.62 -10.04
C GLU A 158 -4.94 5.46 -10.22
N THR A 159 -3.76 4.83 -10.22
CA THR A 159 -2.47 5.51 -10.43
C THR A 159 -2.45 6.30 -11.75
N ARG A 160 -2.97 5.72 -12.82
CA ARG A 160 -3.02 6.38 -14.15
C ARG A 160 -3.79 7.70 -14.15
N ARG A 161 -4.68 7.92 -13.20
CA ARG A 161 -5.46 9.16 -13.10
C ARG A 161 -4.60 10.34 -12.68
N TYR A 162 -3.52 10.10 -11.92
CA TYR A 162 -2.71 11.13 -11.27
C TYR A 162 -1.29 11.25 -11.83
N VAL A 163 -0.84 10.32 -12.68
CA VAL A 163 0.45 10.43 -13.37
C VAL A 163 0.41 11.60 -14.35
N LEU A 164 1.46 12.44 -14.34
CA LEU A 164 1.55 13.65 -15.15
C LEU A 164 1.70 13.33 -16.65
N TYR A 165 2.65 12.48 -17.00
CA TYR A 165 2.98 12.14 -18.38
C TYR A 165 2.25 10.86 -18.83
N LYS A 166 0.98 11.00 -19.23
CA LYS A 166 0.12 9.86 -19.60
C LYS A 166 0.50 9.19 -20.93
N THR A 167 1.30 9.83 -21.74
CA THR A 167 1.77 9.34 -23.05
C THR A 167 3.07 8.57 -22.98
N LEU A 168 3.82 8.71 -21.88
CA LEU A 168 5.04 7.95 -21.65
C LEU A 168 4.72 6.57 -21.06
N PRO A 169 5.57 5.55 -21.28
CA PRO A 169 5.50 4.31 -20.53
C PRO A 169 5.62 4.63 -19.04
N SER A 170 4.60 4.31 -18.26
CA SER A 170 4.67 4.48 -16.81
C SER A 170 5.42 3.31 -16.16
N ALA A 171 5.90 3.52 -14.92
CA ALA A 171 6.47 2.47 -14.10
C ALA A 171 5.59 1.20 -14.09
N ARG A 172 6.18 0.04 -14.19
CA ARG A 172 5.48 -1.23 -13.98
C ARG A 172 5.11 -1.34 -12.51
N ILE A 173 3.84 -1.55 -12.20
CA ILE A 173 3.39 -1.79 -10.83
C ILE A 173 3.18 -3.29 -10.69
N GLU A 174 3.88 -3.94 -9.76
CA GLU A 174 3.94 -5.39 -9.61
C GLU A 174 3.76 -5.81 -8.16
N LEU A 175 3.29 -7.04 -7.93
CA LEU A 175 3.28 -7.64 -6.60
C LEU A 175 4.60 -8.33 -6.29
N ALA A 176 5.05 -8.25 -5.04
CA ALA A 176 6.23 -8.96 -4.58
C ALA A 176 6.03 -10.49 -4.66
N LYS A 177 7.02 -11.20 -5.24
CA LYS A 177 6.97 -12.67 -5.40
C LYS A 177 7.61 -13.45 -4.25
N LEU A 178 8.51 -12.81 -3.48
CA LEU A 178 9.30 -13.50 -2.43
C LEU A 178 8.53 -13.70 -1.10
N GLY A 179 7.29 -13.20 -1.01
CA GLY A 179 6.45 -13.38 0.16
C GLY A 179 7.07 -12.85 1.47
N PRO A 180 6.86 -13.53 2.62
CA PRO A 180 7.37 -13.11 3.93
C PRO A 180 8.90 -13.08 4.01
N ASP A 181 9.57 -13.90 3.21
CA ASP A 181 11.02 -14.05 3.24
C ASP A 181 11.77 -12.92 2.53
N ALA A 182 11.05 -12.03 1.84
CA ALA A 182 11.64 -10.92 1.11
C ALA A 182 12.56 -10.04 1.97
N GLY A 183 12.15 -9.77 3.22
CA GLY A 183 12.95 -8.97 4.17
C GLY A 183 14.24 -9.68 4.59
N ILE A 184 14.15 -10.96 4.88
CA ILE A 184 15.31 -11.80 5.30
C ILE A 184 16.29 -11.93 4.13
N ILE A 185 15.80 -12.23 2.93
CA ILE A 185 16.62 -12.33 1.71
C ILE A 185 17.28 -10.98 1.41
N GLY A 186 16.52 -9.86 1.51
CA GLY A 186 17.05 -8.53 1.29
C GLY A 186 18.16 -8.17 2.28
N ALA A 187 17.96 -8.43 3.56
CA ALA A 187 18.96 -8.19 4.60
C ALA A 187 20.23 -9.03 4.37
N ALA A 188 20.09 -10.30 3.99
CA ALA A 188 21.22 -11.18 3.67
C ALA A 188 22.03 -10.69 2.44
N MET A 189 21.39 -10.01 1.50
CA MET A 189 22.05 -9.44 0.32
C MET A 189 22.82 -8.15 0.61
N LEU A 190 22.47 -7.41 1.67
CA LEU A 190 23.19 -6.19 2.08
C LEU A 190 24.55 -6.50 2.73
N GLY A 191 24.78 -7.73 3.16
CA GLY A 191 26.04 -8.18 3.77
C GLY A 191 27.08 -8.74 2.78
N LYS A 192 26.78 -8.67 1.48
CA LYS A 192 27.70 -9.05 0.40
C LYS A 192 28.28 -7.84 -0.31
#